data_725a8833d3900c769af33adccb807462
#
_entry.id   725a8833d3900c769af33adccb807462
#
_cell.length_a   1.000
_cell.length_b   1.000
_cell.length_c   1.000
_cell.angle_alpha   90.00
_cell.angle_beta   90.00
_cell.angle_gamma   90.00
#
_symmetry.space_group_name_H-M   'P 1'
#
loop_
_entity.id
_entity.type
_entity.pdbx_description
1 polymer ?
#
loop_
_entity_poly.entity_id
_entity_poly.type
_entity_poly.pdbx_seq_one_letter_code
_entity_poly.pdbx_strand_id
1 'polypeptide(L)'
;VFKDCVNADGKAIPLVQKLSVEEIKARLKTVEKHSCHITDKDDSQLLSMIDYINKTRCYKDSNGNIIRTDLYGFNNFNYDNLMIAALLSFYMRTNSTKELINKLYETSKTIISSQDDKDKFKTDFYLNSLRKYKLPFTGIDVMRIFALNKASVVVDSKTGERKPVPKGLKQTSINLQWYELLEYELPDINEKEAELYDEIPSLKGMSVSQLNKLVDKWDRFILDEYIEPMMYYNLNDVFIVAEIVRLYPEEIKSRYAISKAYDVDVLNSSRSKTADILFEKFYSKFSGLAPEQWKGKKTERTAM
;
A
#
# COMPACT_ATOMS: atom_id res chain seq x y z
N VAL A 1 9.34 19.63 6.75
CA VAL A 1 8.45 20.11 7.81
C VAL A 1 8.93 19.68 9.20
N PHE A 2 9.43 18.42 9.37
CA PHE A 2 9.84 17.85 10.67
C PHE A 2 11.35 17.57 10.78
N LYS A 3 12.20 18.34 10.09
CA LYS A 3 13.66 18.16 10.12
C LYS A 3 14.28 18.44 11.50
N ASP A 4 13.62 19.23 12.32
CA ASP A 4 14.00 19.59 13.67
C ASP A 4 13.66 18.52 14.71
N CYS A 5 12.86 17.48 14.35
CA CYS A 5 12.50 16.40 15.25
C CYS A 5 13.58 15.31 15.27
N VAL A 6 14.71 15.67 15.87
CA VAL A 6 15.90 14.82 16.03
C VAL A 6 16.39 14.80 17.47
N ASN A 7 17.11 13.74 17.87
CA ASN A 7 17.82 13.66 19.15
C ASN A 7 19.14 14.45 19.13
N ALA A 8 19.90 14.39 20.20
CA ALA A 8 21.21 15.06 20.34
C ALA A 8 22.22 14.62 19.25
N ASP A 9 22.12 13.39 18.77
CA ASP A 9 23.00 12.84 17.71
C ASP A 9 22.51 13.16 16.29
N GLY A 10 21.48 13.98 16.14
CA GLY A 10 20.89 14.33 14.84
C GLY A 10 20.05 13.23 14.20
N LYS A 11 19.74 12.14 14.91
CA LYS A 11 18.87 11.08 14.40
C LYS A 11 17.41 11.44 14.60
N ALA A 12 16.59 11.16 13.59
CA ALA A 12 15.15 11.36 13.68
C ALA A 12 14.53 10.52 14.82
N ILE A 13 13.64 11.15 15.57
CA ILE A 13 12.87 10.53 16.67
C ILE A 13 11.37 10.64 16.37
N PRO A 14 10.51 9.79 16.95
CA PRO A 14 9.06 9.91 16.81
C PRO A 14 8.57 11.32 17.15
N LEU A 15 7.65 11.86 16.34
CA LEU A 15 7.20 13.26 16.50
C LEU A 15 6.65 13.54 17.89
N VAL A 16 5.87 12.62 18.44
CA VAL A 16 5.25 12.73 19.78
C VAL A 16 6.24 12.79 20.93
N GLN A 17 7.52 12.46 20.71
CA GLN A 17 8.58 12.61 21.71
C GLN A 17 9.11 14.05 21.81
N LYS A 18 8.79 14.90 20.85
CA LYS A 18 9.33 16.25 20.78
C LYS A 18 8.27 17.33 20.65
N LEU A 19 7.13 17.02 20.08
CA LEU A 19 6.05 17.94 19.78
C LEU A 19 4.76 17.49 20.45
N SER A 20 3.90 18.42 20.82
CA SER A 20 2.52 18.12 21.22
C SER A 20 1.70 17.66 19.99
N VAL A 21 0.56 17.02 20.25
CA VAL A 21 -0.36 16.58 19.21
C VAL A 21 -0.84 17.77 18.38
N GLU A 22 -1.14 18.91 19.04
CA GLU A 22 -1.59 20.15 18.39
C GLU A 22 -0.52 20.73 17.45
N GLU A 23 0.73 20.73 17.89
CA GLU A 23 1.86 21.18 17.06
C GLU A 23 2.07 20.27 15.84
N ILE A 24 1.97 18.95 16.04
CA ILE A 24 2.05 17.99 14.93
C ILE A 24 0.92 18.24 13.93
N LYS A 25 -0.33 18.34 14.41
CA LYS A 25 -1.49 18.62 13.56
C LYS A 25 -1.35 19.96 12.81
N ALA A 26 -0.88 20.99 13.48
CA ALA A 26 -0.64 22.28 12.87
C ALA A 26 0.40 22.20 11.73
N ARG A 27 1.52 21.50 11.95
CA ARG A 27 2.55 21.30 10.94
C ARG A 27 2.07 20.39 9.80
N LEU A 28 1.28 19.35 10.07
CA LEU A 28 0.71 18.49 9.03
C LEU A 28 -0.23 19.24 8.09
N LYS A 29 -0.88 20.31 8.55
CA LYS A 29 -1.68 21.20 7.67
C LYS A 29 -0.83 21.90 6.60
N THR A 30 0.44 22.15 6.86
CA THR A 30 1.38 22.82 5.94
C THR A 30 2.14 21.87 5.02
N VAL A 31 2.00 20.56 5.21
CA VAL A 31 2.62 19.55 4.33
C VAL A 31 1.92 19.61 2.98
N GLU A 32 2.70 19.63 1.90
CA GLU A 32 2.16 19.45 0.56
C GLU A 32 1.51 18.07 0.44
N LYS A 33 0.27 18.07 0.06
CA LYS A 33 -0.54 16.85 -0.07
C LYS A 33 -1.45 16.99 -1.28
N HIS A 34 -1.68 15.87 -1.93
CA HIS A 34 -2.61 15.77 -3.04
C HIS A 34 -3.55 14.59 -2.79
N SER A 35 -4.83 14.85 -2.77
CA SER A 35 -5.87 13.84 -2.68
C SER A 35 -6.98 14.16 -3.65
N CYS A 36 -7.60 13.15 -4.21
CA CYS A 36 -8.74 13.31 -5.10
C CYS A 36 -9.76 12.20 -4.87
N HIS A 37 -11.00 12.57 -5.09
CA HIS A 37 -12.12 11.65 -5.12
C HIS A 37 -12.67 11.60 -6.55
N ILE A 38 -12.44 10.50 -7.25
CA ILE A 38 -12.82 10.34 -8.66
C ILE A 38 -14.27 9.89 -8.73
N THR A 39 -15.12 10.68 -9.38
CA THR A 39 -16.54 10.37 -9.61
C THR A 39 -16.87 10.42 -11.10
N ASP A 40 -18.00 9.84 -11.48
CA ASP A 40 -18.54 9.93 -12.85
C ASP A 40 -19.23 11.26 -13.16
N LYS A 41 -19.39 12.12 -12.14
CA LYS A 41 -20.06 13.42 -12.27
C LYS A 41 -19.11 14.57 -12.60
N ASP A 42 -17.82 14.42 -12.25
CA ASP A 42 -16.80 15.46 -12.44
C ASP A 42 -15.45 14.84 -12.77
N ASP A 43 -14.97 15.11 -13.96
CA ASP A 43 -13.67 14.64 -14.47
C ASP A 43 -12.48 15.45 -13.95
N SER A 44 -12.71 16.59 -13.34
CA SER A 44 -11.65 17.52 -12.94
C SER A 44 -10.67 16.90 -11.96
N GLN A 45 -11.15 16.11 -11.01
CA GLN A 45 -10.30 15.44 -10.03
C GLN A 45 -9.47 14.30 -10.65
N LEU A 46 -10.06 13.55 -11.60
CA LEU A 46 -9.32 12.55 -12.36
C LEU A 46 -8.19 13.21 -13.17
N LEU A 47 -8.49 14.27 -13.89
CA LEU A 47 -7.51 15.00 -14.68
C LEU A 47 -6.41 15.60 -13.79
N SER A 48 -6.77 16.14 -12.63
CA SER A 48 -5.83 16.63 -11.62
C SER A 48 -4.90 15.52 -11.11
N MET A 49 -5.41 14.31 -10.86
CA MET A 49 -4.60 13.18 -10.45
C MET A 49 -3.63 12.74 -11.54
N ILE A 50 -4.08 12.65 -12.79
CA ILE A 50 -3.23 12.28 -13.93
C ILE A 50 -2.14 13.33 -14.14
N ASP A 51 -2.48 14.60 -14.03
CA ASP A 51 -1.53 15.71 -14.14
C ASP A 51 -0.49 15.67 -13.00
N TYR A 52 -0.92 15.45 -11.77
CA TYR A 52 -0.03 15.25 -10.63
C TYR A 52 0.94 14.09 -10.84
N ILE A 53 0.45 12.94 -11.28
CA ILE A 53 1.29 11.77 -11.62
C ILE A 53 2.32 12.15 -12.70
N ASN A 54 1.90 12.83 -13.75
CA ASN A 54 2.79 13.23 -14.85
C ASN A 54 3.86 14.24 -14.41
N LYS A 55 3.53 15.17 -13.53
CA LYS A 55 4.47 16.17 -12.98
C LYS A 55 5.47 15.57 -12.01
N THR A 56 5.04 14.59 -11.21
CA THR A 56 5.85 14.06 -10.10
C THR A 56 6.62 12.79 -10.43
N ARG A 57 6.36 12.14 -11.58
CA ARG A 57 6.95 10.84 -11.97
C ARG A 57 8.48 10.80 -12.03
N CYS A 58 9.13 11.93 -12.27
CA CYS A 58 10.58 12.02 -12.32
C CYS A 58 11.05 13.44 -12.03
N TYR A 59 12.31 13.56 -11.64
CA TYR A 59 13.00 14.84 -11.48
C TYR A 59 14.41 14.75 -12.08
N LYS A 60 15.06 15.90 -12.26
CA LYS A 60 16.48 15.95 -12.65
C LYS A 60 17.35 16.16 -11.42
N ASP A 61 18.40 15.36 -11.29
CA ASP A 61 19.42 15.56 -10.27
C ASP A 61 20.32 16.78 -10.60
N SER A 62 21.28 17.07 -9.71
CA SER A 62 22.24 18.17 -9.89
C SER A 62 23.11 18.05 -11.16
N ASN A 63 23.23 16.84 -11.72
CA ASN A 63 23.99 16.55 -12.92
C ASN A 63 23.12 16.50 -14.19
N GLY A 64 21.81 16.79 -14.06
CA GLY A 64 20.87 16.77 -15.16
C GLY A 64 20.34 15.38 -15.52
N ASN A 65 20.70 14.33 -14.77
CA ASN A 65 20.17 12.98 -14.99
C ASN A 65 18.71 12.89 -14.57
N ILE A 66 17.91 12.17 -15.34
CA ILE A 66 16.51 11.90 -15.00
C ILE A 66 16.45 10.79 -13.96
N ILE A 67 15.93 11.11 -12.78
CA ILE A 67 15.71 10.19 -11.68
C ILE A 67 14.20 9.97 -11.51
N ARG A 68 13.77 8.72 -11.43
CA ARG A 68 12.38 8.38 -11.15
C ARG A 68 12.05 8.68 -9.69
N THR A 69 10.90 9.24 -9.45
CA THR A 69 10.40 9.49 -8.09
C THR A 69 10.10 8.17 -7.38
N ASP A 70 10.42 8.09 -6.11
CA ASP A 70 10.04 6.97 -5.25
C ASP A 70 8.59 7.12 -4.79
N LEU A 71 7.82 6.05 -4.90
CA LEU A 71 6.48 5.94 -4.37
C LEU A 71 6.49 5.00 -3.17
N TYR A 72 6.40 5.55 -1.98
CA TYR A 72 6.36 4.79 -0.74
C TYR A 72 4.93 4.39 -0.39
N GLY A 73 4.73 3.15 0.01
CA GLY A 73 3.46 2.64 0.47
C GLY A 73 3.65 1.50 1.46
N PHE A 74 2.56 1.08 2.11
CA PHE A 74 2.54 -0.04 3.03
C PHE A 74 1.74 -1.18 2.40
N ASN A 75 2.38 -2.32 2.14
CA ASN A 75 1.81 -3.45 1.39
C ASN A 75 1.30 -3.06 -0.02
N ASN A 76 1.82 -2.00 -0.58
CA ASN A 76 1.33 -1.35 -1.79
C ASN A 76 1.46 -2.22 -3.06
N PHE A 77 2.34 -3.22 -3.08
CA PHE A 77 2.47 -4.16 -4.21
C PHE A 77 1.25 -5.07 -4.39
N ASN A 78 0.48 -5.28 -3.33
CA ASN A 78 -0.67 -6.17 -3.37
C ASN A 78 -1.98 -5.45 -3.68
N TYR A 79 -2.04 -4.12 -3.58
CA TYR A 79 -3.25 -3.35 -3.86
C TYR A 79 -2.94 -2.03 -4.58
N ASP A 80 -2.32 -1.04 -3.92
CA ASP A 80 -2.21 0.33 -4.41
C ASP A 80 -1.48 0.42 -5.76
N ASN A 81 -0.36 -0.27 -5.90
CA ASN A 81 0.39 -0.28 -7.16
C ASN A 81 -0.40 -0.93 -8.30
N LEU A 82 -1.24 -1.92 -8.00
CA LEU A 82 -2.12 -2.54 -9.00
C LEU A 82 -3.23 -1.59 -9.41
N MET A 83 -3.80 -0.85 -8.46
CA MET A 83 -4.82 0.16 -8.75
C MET A 83 -4.26 1.33 -9.58
N ILE A 84 -3.05 1.81 -9.27
CA ILE A 84 -2.37 2.83 -10.08
C ILE A 84 -2.06 2.30 -11.48
N ALA A 85 -1.59 1.05 -11.60
CA ALA A 85 -1.36 0.41 -12.89
C ALA A 85 -2.65 0.28 -13.71
N ALA A 86 -3.75 -0.11 -13.06
CA ALA A 86 -5.07 -0.19 -13.68
C ALA A 86 -5.54 1.20 -14.16
N LEU A 87 -5.46 2.21 -13.29
CA LEU A 87 -5.81 3.59 -13.63
C LEU A 87 -5.06 4.05 -14.89
N LEU A 88 -3.73 3.98 -14.88
CA LEU A 88 -2.91 4.43 -16.00
C LEU A 88 -3.12 3.59 -17.28
N SER A 89 -3.33 2.28 -17.12
CA SER A 89 -3.61 1.39 -18.26
C SER A 89 -4.96 1.64 -18.90
N PHE A 90 -5.99 1.91 -18.09
CA PHE A 90 -7.35 2.11 -18.60
C PHE A 90 -7.62 3.53 -19.06
N TYR A 91 -7.03 4.54 -18.41
CA TYR A 91 -7.24 5.94 -18.77
C TYR A 91 -7.07 6.22 -20.27
N MET A 92 -6.06 5.61 -20.88
CA MET A 92 -5.81 5.77 -22.33
C MET A 92 -6.72 4.91 -23.24
N ARG A 93 -7.55 4.05 -22.68
CA ARG A 93 -8.33 3.05 -23.43
C ARG A 93 -9.84 3.16 -23.22
N THR A 94 -10.27 3.99 -22.29
CA THR A 94 -11.69 4.21 -21.99
C THR A 94 -12.18 5.50 -22.64
N ASN A 95 -13.43 5.48 -23.06
CA ASN A 95 -14.05 6.64 -23.74
C ASN A 95 -14.79 7.57 -22.77
N SER A 96 -14.94 7.16 -21.50
CA SER A 96 -15.64 7.94 -20.49
C SER A 96 -15.13 7.64 -19.08
N THR A 97 -15.23 8.62 -18.19
CA THR A 97 -14.89 8.48 -16.77
C THR A 97 -15.73 7.42 -16.10
N LYS A 98 -16.99 7.30 -16.43
CA LYS A 98 -17.87 6.25 -15.90
C LYS A 98 -17.36 4.85 -16.25
N GLU A 99 -16.94 4.61 -17.49
CA GLU A 99 -16.35 3.33 -17.89
C GLU A 99 -15.04 3.04 -17.14
N LEU A 100 -14.21 4.06 -16.95
CA LEU A 100 -12.96 3.95 -16.19
C LEU A 100 -13.24 3.56 -14.73
N ILE A 101 -14.17 4.25 -14.06
CA ILE A 101 -14.55 3.97 -12.67
C ILE A 101 -15.05 2.54 -12.53
N ASN A 102 -15.95 2.08 -13.43
CA ASN A 102 -16.43 0.72 -13.41
C ASN A 102 -15.30 -0.31 -13.55
N LYS A 103 -14.33 -0.08 -14.45
CA LYS A 103 -13.17 -0.96 -14.61
C LYS A 103 -12.26 -0.96 -13.37
N LEU A 104 -12.08 0.19 -12.73
CA LEU A 104 -11.31 0.30 -11.49
C LEU A 104 -12.02 -0.45 -10.35
N TYR A 105 -13.33 -0.32 -10.23
CA TYR A 105 -14.12 -1.02 -9.23
C TYR A 105 -14.05 -2.54 -9.40
N GLU A 106 -14.24 -3.06 -10.63
CA GLU A 106 -14.09 -4.49 -10.90
C GLU A 106 -12.67 -4.99 -10.66
N THR A 107 -11.67 -4.15 -10.93
CA THR A 107 -10.27 -4.47 -10.60
C THR A 107 -10.06 -4.58 -9.11
N SER A 108 -10.57 -3.62 -8.33
CA SER A 108 -10.50 -3.64 -6.87
C SER A 108 -11.15 -4.90 -6.31
N LYS A 109 -12.38 -5.24 -6.73
CA LYS A 109 -13.06 -6.49 -6.36
C LYS A 109 -12.21 -7.72 -6.66
N THR A 110 -11.64 -7.78 -7.86
CA THR A 110 -10.79 -8.91 -8.27
C THR A 110 -9.55 -9.03 -7.39
N ILE A 111 -8.90 -7.92 -7.05
CA ILE A 111 -7.73 -7.93 -6.16
C ILE A 111 -8.12 -8.43 -4.78
N ILE A 112 -9.19 -7.89 -4.18
CA ILE A 112 -9.64 -8.24 -2.83
C ILE A 112 -10.04 -9.72 -2.77
N SER A 113 -10.90 -10.18 -3.67
CA SER A 113 -11.34 -11.59 -3.69
C SER A 113 -10.20 -12.58 -3.96
N SER A 114 -9.15 -12.16 -4.67
CA SER A 114 -8.00 -13.01 -4.97
C SER A 114 -6.98 -13.07 -3.84
N GLN A 115 -7.05 -12.19 -2.84
CA GLN A 115 -6.17 -12.24 -1.67
C GLN A 115 -6.49 -13.41 -0.74
N ASP A 116 -7.75 -13.82 -0.69
CA ASP A 116 -8.19 -14.98 0.10
C ASP A 116 -7.72 -16.30 -0.52
N ASP A 117 -7.49 -16.31 -1.85
CA ASP A 117 -6.93 -17.44 -2.59
C ASP A 117 -5.59 -17.05 -3.23
N LYS A 118 -4.51 -17.26 -2.49
CA LYS A 118 -3.15 -16.87 -2.94
C LYS A 118 -2.70 -17.54 -4.22
N ASP A 119 -3.18 -18.74 -4.51
CA ASP A 119 -2.82 -19.48 -5.71
C ASP A 119 -3.60 -18.95 -6.91
N LYS A 120 -4.88 -18.64 -6.73
CA LYS A 120 -5.70 -17.97 -7.75
C LYS A 120 -5.13 -16.60 -8.10
N PHE A 121 -4.75 -15.81 -7.10
CA PHE A 121 -4.13 -14.50 -7.30
C PHE A 121 -2.81 -14.57 -8.10
N LYS A 122 -2.01 -15.63 -7.89
CA LYS A 122 -0.78 -15.84 -8.64
C LYS A 122 -1.00 -16.27 -10.08
N THR A 123 -2.07 -17.00 -10.35
CA THR A 123 -2.39 -17.57 -11.66
C THR A 123 -3.29 -16.67 -12.50
N ASP A 124 -3.94 -15.68 -11.90
CA ASP A 124 -4.80 -14.75 -12.60
C ASP A 124 -4.02 -13.93 -13.64
N PHE A 125 -4.32 -14.17 -14.92
CA PHE A 125 -3.61 -13.55 -16.03
C PHE A 125 -3.72 -12.02 -16.02
N TYR A 126 -4.89 -11.50 -15.67
CA TYR A 126 -5.15 -10.06 -15.62
C TYR A 126 -4.35 -9.37 -14.55
N LEU A 127 -4.37 -9.89 -13.30
CA LEU A 127 -3.58 -9.36 -12.20
C LEU A 127 -2.07 -9.48 -12.48
N ASN A 128 -1.65 -10.55 -13.12
CA ASN A 128 -0.26 -10.71 -13.55
C ASN A 128 0.15 -9.67 -14.61
N SER A 129 -0.77 -9.28 -15.50
CA SER A 129 -0.51 -8.21 -16.46
C SER A 129 -0.34 -6.85 -15.80
N LEU A 130 -1.16 -6.53 -14.80
CA LEU A 130 -1.03 -5.31 -13.98
C LEU A 130 0.28 -5.29 -13.18
N ARG A 131 0.70 -6.41 -12.61
CA ARG A 131 2.00 -6.51 -11.91
C ARG A 131 3.20 -6.25 -12.81
N LYS A 132 3.10 -6.63 -14.08
CA LYS A 132 4.14 -6.37 -15.08
C LYS A 132 4.07 -4.96 -15.65
N TYR A 133 3.02 -4.22 -15.38
CA TYR A 133 2.88 -2.85 -15.84
C TYR A 133 3.99 -1.98 -15.23
N LYS A 134 4.73 -1.30 -16.10
CA LYS A 134 5.84 -0.46 -15.67
C LYS A 134 5.32 0.87 -15.17
N LEU A 135 5.13 0.98 -13.86
CA LEU A 135 4.76 2.23 -13.24
C LEU A 135 5.77 3.35 -13.54
N PRO A 136 5.35 4.61 -13.63
CA PRO A 136 6.24 5.74 -13.84
C PRO A 136 7.10 6.08 -12.59
N PHE A 137 6.91 5.38 -11.50
CA PHE A 137 7.60 5.51 -10.22
C PHE A 137 8.46 4.30 -9.89
N THR A 138 9.39 4.47 -8.94
CA THR A 138 10.02 3.36 -8.25
C THR A 138 9.16 3.03 -7.03
N GLY A 139 8.44 1.93 -7.06
CA GLY A 139 7.62 1.49 -5.93
C GLY A 139 8.48 0.97 -4.79
N ILE A 140 8.25 1.46 -3.58
CA ILE A 140 8.93 1.04 -2.36
C ILE A 140 7.90 0.65 -1.31
N ASP A 141 7.95 -0.61 -0.89
CA ASP A 141 7.05 -1.17 0.11
C ASP A 141 7.71 -1.15 1.49
N VAL A 142 7.32 -0.19 2.32
CA VAL A 142 7.90 -0.03 3.66
C VAL A 142 7.62 -1.23 4.57
N MET A 143 6.51 -1.95 4.36
CA MET A 143 6.21 -3.16 5.10
C MET A 143 7.28 -4.25 4.87
N ARG A 144 7.78 -4.37 3.67
CA ARG A 144 8.80 -5.37 3.30
C ARG A 144 10.18 -4.97 3.78
N ILE A 145 10.52 -3.69 3.66
CA ILE A 145 11.85 -3.17 3.99
C ILE A 145 12.12 -3.21 5.49
N PHE A 146 11.20 -2.69 6.29
CA PHE A 146 11.46 -2.46 7.70
C PHE A 146 11.20 -3.66 8.59
N ALA A 147 10.78 -4.81 8.00
CA ALA A 147 10.43 -6.02 8.77
C ALA A 147 9.52 -5.72 9.98
N LEU A 148 8.67 -4.70 9.82
CA LEU A 148 7.66 -4.31 10.80
C LEU A 148 6.67 -5.45 11.05
N ASN A 149 6.81 -6.51 10.27
CA ASN A 149 6.04 -7.75 10.25
C ASN A 149 6.47 -8.78 11.29
N LYS A 150 7.15 -8.41 12.36
CA LYS A 150 7.24 -9.38 13.45
C LYS A 150 5.82 -9.70 13.86
N ALA A 151 5.36 -10.85 13.39
CA ALA A 151 4.01 -11.33 13.64
C ALA A 151 3.71 -11.23 15.13
N SER A 152 2.66 -10.51 15.47
CA SER A 152 2.08 -10.64 16.79
C SER A 152 1.49 -12.03 16.85
N VAL A 153 1.85 -12.82 17.84
CA VAL A 153 1.21 -14.11 18.07
C VAL A 153 -0.12 -13.84 18.76
N VAL A 154 -1.20 -14.01 18.04
CA VAL A 154 -2.55 -13.96 18.62
C VAL A 154 -2.95 -15.38 18.99
N VAL A 155 -3.41 -15.56 20.21
CA VAL A 155 -3.99 -16.82 20.65
C VAL A 155 -5.47 -16.81 20.27
N ASP A 156 -5.88 -17.74 19.42
CA ASP A 156 -7.28 -17.94 19.09
C ASP A 156 -8.04 -18.32 20.39
N SER A 157 -8.99 -17.48 20.78
CA SER A 157 -9.73 -17.66 22.05
C SER A 157 -10.58 -18.93 22.10
N LYS A 158 -10.90 -19.52 20.94
CA LYS A 158 -11.71 -20.75 20.85
C LYS A 158 -10.88 -22.02 20.80
N THR A 159 -9.71 -21.96 20.14
CA THR A 159 -8.88 -23.15 19.91
C THR A 159 -7.60 -23.17 20.74
N GLY A 160 -7.23 -22.05 21.36
CA GLY A 160 -5.95 -21.91 22.06
C GLY A 160 -4.73 -21.88 21.11
N GLU A 161 -4.96 -21.94 19.80
CA GLU A 161 -3.91 -22.03 18.80
C GLU A 161 -3.19 -20.68 18.61
N ARG A 162 -1.88 -20.71 18.60
CA ARG A 162 -1.06 -19.50 18.34
C ARG A 162 -0.92 -19.27 16.85
N LYS A 163 -1.60 -18.24 16.33
CA LYS A 163 -1.48 -17.85 14.91
C LYS A 163 -0.65 -16.57 14.77
N PRO A 164 0.37 -16.56 13.90
CA PRO A 164 1.06 -15.32 13.58
C PRO A 164 0.11 -14.41 12.78
N VAL A 165 -0.18 -13.23 13.31
CA VAL A 165 -0.97 -12.21 12.60
C VAL A 165 0.00 -11.16 12.05
N PRO A 166 -0.02 -10.87 10.74
CA PRO A 166 0.79 -9.80 10.18
C PRO A 166 0.43 -8.47 10.86
N LYS A 167 1.43 -7.68 11.21
CA LYS A 167 1.18 -6.34 11.73
C LYS A 167 0.66 -5.46 10.60
N GLY A 168 -0.56 -4.98 10.74
CA GLY A 168 -1.12 -3.95 9.88
C GLY A 168 -0.46 -2.58 10.13
N LEU A 169 -0.81 -1.60 9.30
CA LEU A 169 -0.32 -0.24 9.44
C LEU A 169 -0.73 0.39 10.78
N LYS A 170 -1.96 0.14 11.26
CA LYS A 170 -2.45 0.56 12.57
C LYS A 170 -1.53 0.07 13.71
N GLN A 171 -1.15 -1.21 13.71
CA GLN A 171 -0.22 -1.74 14.72
C GLN A 171 1.17 -1.11 14.63
N THR A 172 1.60 -0.79 13.42
CA THR A 172 2.86 -0.09 13.19
C THR A 172 2.79 1.34 13.74
N SER A 173 1.67 2.04 13.57
CA SER A 173 1.46 3.39 14.11
C SER A 173 1.54 3.42 15.63
N ILE A 174 1.01 2.42 16.32
CA ILE A 174 1.14 2.28 17.78
C ILE A 174 2.61 2.16 18.19
N ASN A 175 3.39 1.34 17.48
CA ASN A 175 4.82 1.19 17.74
C ASN A 175 5.62 2.47 17.49
N LEU A 176 5.13 3.37 16.64
CA LEU A 176 5.69 4.68 16.34
C LEU A 176 5.15 5.78 17.28
N GLN A 177 4.32 5.40 18.24
CA GLN A 177 3.62 6.33 19.13
C GLN A 177 2.70 7.32 18.37
N TRP A 178 2.20 6.91 17.22
CA TRP A 178 1.31 7.72 16.37
C TRP A 178 -0.17 7.61 16.79
N TYR A 179 -0.50 6.72 17.70
CA TYR A 179 -1.87 6.39 18.10
C TYR A 179 -2.66 7.62 18.64
N GLU A 180 -2.01 8.59 19.25
CA GLU A 180 -2.64 9.82 19.73
C GLU A 180 -3.12 10.73 18.59
N LEU A 181 -2.61 10.52 17.38
CA LEU A 181 -3.01 11.25 16.18
C LEU A 181 -4.11 10.53 15.39
N LEU A 182 -4.35 9.26 15.70
CA LEU A 182 -5.40 8.46 15.08
C LEU A 182 -6.75 8.76 15.74
N GLU A 183 -7.27 9.97 15.58
CA GLU A 183 -8.60 10.34 16.08
C GLU A 183 -9.75 9.67 15.32
N TYR A 184 -9.43 8.97 14.22
CA TYR A 184 -10.43 8.39 13.35
C TYR A 184 -10.31 6.87 13.33
N GLU A 185 -11.20 6.21 14.05
CA GLU A 185 -11.69 4.91 13.60
C GLU A 185 -12.68 5.18 12.47
N LEU A 186 -12.58 4.43 11.36
CA LEU A 186 -13.68 4.41 10.40
C LEU A 186 -14.96 4.16 11.20
N PRO A 187 -16.00 4.97 11.03
CA PRO A 187 -17.28 4.70 11.67
C PRO A 187 -17.63 3.25 11.40
N ASP A 188 -18.20 2.58 12.40
CA ASP A 188 -18.57 1.18 12.25
C ASP A 188 -19.64 1.06 11.16
N ILE A 189 -19.17 0.85 9.95
CA ILE A 189 -20.01 0.64 8.76
C ILE A 189 -20.94 -0.56 9.00
N ASN A 190 -20.55 -1.49 9.87
CA ASN A 190 -21.30 -2.71 10.13
C ASN A 190 -22.66 -2.46 10.79
N GLU A 191 -22.84 -1.45 11.65
CA GLU A 191 -24.14 -1.11 12.19
C GLU A 191 -25.10 -0.61 11.10
N LYS A 192 -24.64 0.24 10.22
CA LYS A 192 -25.46 0.76 9.12
C LYS A 192 -25.57 -0.18 7.93
N GLU A 193 -24.57 -1.05 7.73
CA GLU A 193 -24.74 -2.22 6.87
C GLU A 193 -25.87 -3.10 7.36
N ALA A 194 -25.95 -3.37 8.65
CA ALA A 194 -27.04 -4.16 9.24
C ALA A 194 -28.39 -3.48 9.02
N GLU A 195 -28.52 -2.17 9.25
CA GLU A 195 -29.74 -1.41 8.96
C GLU A 195 -30.15 -1.47 7.48
N LEU A 196 -29.17 -1.37 6.56
CA LEU A 196 -29.42 -1.53 5.12
C LEU A 196 -29.78 -2.97 4.76
N TYR A 197 -29.18 -3.98 5.41
CA TYR A 197 -29.49 -5.39 5.19
C TYR A 197 -30.82 -5.79 5.80
N ASP A 198 -31.25 -5.18 6.89
CA ASP A 198 -32.58 -5.39 7.49
C ASP A 198 -33.71 -4.82 6.60
N GLU A 199 -33.42 -3.80 5.80
CA GLU A 199 -34.34 -3.32 4.76
C GLU A 199 -34.38 -4.22 3.51
N ILE A 200 -33.49 -5.22 3.41
CA ILE A 200 -33.38 -6.10 2.24
C ILE A 200 -33.94 -7.49 2.59
N PRO A 201 -35.13 -7.83 2.12
CA PRO A 201 -35.58 -9.21 2.13
C PRO A 201 -34.59 -10.03 1.33
N SER A 202 -34.15 -11.16 1.87
CA SER A 202 -33.05 -12.02 1.41
C SER A 202 -32.65 -11.84 -0.07
N LEU A 203 -31.38 -11.63 -0.34
CA LEU A 203 -30.80 -11.51 -1.71
C LEU A 203 -31.19 -12.68 -2.67
N LYS A 204 -31.71 -13.77 -2.09
CA LYS A 204 -32.25 -14.91 -2.79
C LYS A 204 -33.58 -14.53 -3.44
N GLY A 205 -33.54 -14.29 -4.74
CA GLY A 205 -34.73 -13.99 -5.55
C GLY A 205 -34.84 -12.54 -6.03
N MET A 206 -33.87 -11.68 -5.72
CA MET A 206 -33.83 -10.33 -6.29
C MET A 206 -33.51 -10.32 -7.77
N SER A 207 -34.25 -9.51 -8.52
CA SER A 207 -33.91 -9.22 -9.92
C SER A 207 -32.66 -8.35 -10.00
N VAL A 208 -31.94 -8.41 -11.13
CA VAL A 208 -30.76 -7.56 -11.40
C VAL A 208 -31.07 -6.07 -11.20
N SER A 209 -32.30 -5.63 -11.54
CA SER A 209 -32.74 -4.25 -11.35
C SER A 209 -32.88 -3.86 -9.87
N GLN A 210 -33.28 -4.79 -9.00
CA GLN A 210 -33.34 -4.57 -7.56
C GLN A 210 -31.96 -4.54 -6.92
N LEU A 211 -31.05 -5.44 -7.37
CA LEU A 211 -29.66 -5.44 -6.96
C LEU A 211 -28.94 -4.12 -7.35
N ASN A 212 -29.19 -3.62 -8.57
CA ASN A 212 -28.60 -2.35 -9.01
C ASN A 212 -29.11 -1.16 -8.19
N LYS A 213 -30.39 -1.14 -7.80
CA LYS A 213 -30.93 -0.08 -6.91
C LYS A 213 -30.30 -0.13 -5.51
N LEU A 214 -29.93 -1.30 -5.01
CA LEU A 214 -29.24 -1.47 -3.75
C LEU A 214 -27.80 -0.97 -3.83
N VAL A 215 -27.08 -1.31 -4.88
CA VAL A 215 -25.74 -0.80 -5.14
C VAL A 215 -25.78 0.73 -5.25
N ASP A 216 -26.73 1.29 -6.00
CA ASP A 216 -26.90 2.76 -6.11
C ASP A 216 -27.20 3.42 -4.75
N LYS A 217 -28.01 2.77 -3.89
CA LYS A 217 -28.35 3.26 -2.56
C LYS A 217 -27.14 3.20 -1.62
N TRP A 218 -26.35 2.13 -1.70
CA TRP A 218 -25.12 1.91 -0.95
C TRP A 218 -24.02 2.90 -1.37
N ASP A 219 -23.79 3.07 -2.66
CA ASP A 219 -22.82 4.01 -3.20
C ASP A 219 -23.16 5.46 -2.80
N ARG A 220 -24.44 5.84 -2.79
CA ARG A 220 -24.87 7.16 -2.31
C ARG A 220 -24.62 7.34 -0.82
N PHE A 221 -24.91 6.34 -0.02
CA PHE A 221 -24.69 6.39 1.41
C PHE A 221 -23.20 6.59 1.75
N ILE A 222 -22.30 5.81 1.10
CA ILE A 222 -20.86 5.98 1.28
C ILE A 222 -20.39 7.36 0.79
N LEU A 223 -20.89 7.83 -0.34
CA LEU A 223 -20.52 9.13 -0.90
C LEU A 223 -20.97 10.30 -0.04
N ASP A 224 -22.20 10.26 0.46
CA ASP A 224 -22.81 11.41 1.14
C ASP A 224 -22.37 11.54 2.60
N GLU A 225 -22.13 10.42 3.32
CA GLU A 225 -21.83 10.45 4.76
C GLU A 225 -20.39 10.10 5.13
N TYR A 226 -19.67 9.32 4.32
CA TYR A 226 -18.38 8.76 4.71
C TYR A 226 -17.18 9.21 3.87
N ILE A 227 -17.37 9.99 2.81
CA ILE A 227 -16.27 10.38 1.94
C ILE A 227 -15.19 11.20 2.67
N GLU A 228 -15.60 12.19 3.47
CA GLU A 228 -14.65 13.00 4.24
C GLU A 228 -13.93 12.18 5.30
N PRO A 229 -14.61 11.38 6.15
CA PRO A 229 -13.98 10.45 7.05
C PRO A 229 -13.01 9.48 6.37
N MET A 230 -13.37 8.89 5.24
CA MET A 230 -12.50 7.97 4.50
C MET A 230 -11.27 8.68 3.93
N MET A 231 -11.43 9.90 3.39
CA MET A 231 -10.30 10.68 2.89
C MET A 231 -9.34 11.06 4.02
N TYR A 232 -9.86 11.41 5.18
CA TYR A 232 -9.06 11.71 6.36
C TYR A 232 -8.30 10.47 6.87
N TYR A 233 -8.97 9.33 6.95
CA TYR A 233 -8.37 8.05 7.30
C TYR A 233 -7.23 7.68 6.35
N ASN A 234 -7.46 7.75 5.04
CA ASN A 234 -6.43 7.48 4.04
C ASN A 234 -5.24 8.45 4.15
N LEU A 235 -5.50 9.72 4.48
CA LEU A 235 -4.45 10.71 4.69
C LEU A 235 -3.60 10.37 5.93
N ASN A 236 -4.21 9.88 7.01
CA ASN A 236 -3.48 9.40 8.18
C ASN A 236 -2.58 8.22 7.84
N ASP A 237 -3.04 7.26 7.04
CA ASP A 237 -2.22 6.14 6.58
C ASP A 237 -0.99 6.63 5.78
N VAL A 238 -1.17 7.64 4.94
CA VAL A 238 -0.06 8.26 4.21
C VAL A 238 0.92 8.95 5.16
N PHE A 239 0.45 9.64 6.19
CA PHE A 239 1.32 10.27 7.19
C PHE A 239 2.11 9.25 8.01
N ILE A 240 1.50 8.12 8.37
CA ILE A 240 2.20 7.02 9.07
C ILE A 240 3.33 6.47 8.19
N VAL A 241 3.08 6.25 6.90
CA VAL A 241 4.11 5.81 5.95
C VAL A 241 5.23 6.85 5.83
N ALA A 242 4.89 8.14 5.74
CA ALA A 242 5.86 9.22 5.68
C ALA A 242 6.73 9.29 6.96
N GLU A 243 6.13 9.06 8.14
CA GLU A 243 6.85 9.01 9.41
C GLU A 243 7.83 7.82 9.48
N ILE A 244 7.43 6.65 8.98
CA ILE A 244 8.32 5.49 8.87
C ILE A 244 9.55 5.85 8.03
N VAL A 245 9.35 6.45 6.85
CA VAL A 245 10.42 6.85 5.95
C VAL A 245 11.32 7.90 6.59
N ARG A 246 10.75 8.86 7.32
CA ARG A 246 11.50 9.91 8.04
C ARG A 246 12.38 9.34 9.14
N LEU A 247 11.88 8.35 9.88
CA LEU A 247 12.60 7.72 11.00
C LEU A 247 13.74 6.81 10.53
N TYR A 248 13.62 6.21 9.35
CA TYR A 248 14.56 5.19 8.89
C TYR A 248 15.15 5.46 7.49
N PRO A 249 15.64 6.67 7.20
CA PRO A 249 16.13 7.00 5.85
C PRO A 249 17.36 6.17 5.45
N GLU A 250 18.18 5.77 6.42
CA GLU A 250 19.42 5.02 6.16
C GLU A 250 19.14 3.60 5.65
N GLU A 251 18.01 3.01 6.03
CA GLU A 251 17.61 1.69 5.54
C GLU A 251 17.36 1.72 4.03
N ILE A 252 16.74 2.79 3.55
CA ILE A 252 16.46 3.01 2.13
C ILE A 252 17.73 3.33 1.36
N LYS A 253 18.55 4.25 1.88
CA LYS A 253 19.84 4.61 1.28
C LYS A 253 20.77 3.38 1.16
N SER A 254 20.82 2.54 2.19
CA SER A 254 21.62 1.32 2.18
C SER A 254 21.19 0.37 1.07
N ARG A 255 19.88 0.21 0.81
CA ARG A 255 19.38 -0.63 -0.28
C ARG A 255 19.74 -0.10 -1.65
N TYR A 256 19.66 1.21 -1.86
CA TYR A 256 20.12 1.84 -3.09
C TYR A 256 21.64 1.63 -3.28
N ALA A 257 22.43 1.81 -2.22
CA ALA A 257 23.86 1.60 -2.26
C ALA A 257 24.21 0.14 -2.60
N ILE A 258 23.55 -0.83 -1.97
CA ILE A 258 23.72 -2.26 -2.25
C ILE A 258 23.30 -2.59 -3.69
N SER A 259 22.14 -2.11 -4.12
CA SER A 259 21.66 -2.36 -5.49
C SER A 259 22.65 -1.86 -6.52
N LYS A 260 23.18 -0.65 -6.32
CA LYS A 260 24.16 -0.02 -7.21
C LYS A 260 25.53 -0.74 -7.15
N ALA A 261 26.04 -1.03 -5.95
CA ALA A 261 27.38 -1.61 -5.78
C ALA A 261 27.47 -3.03 -6.32
N TYR A 262 26.41 -3.80 -6.21
CA TYR A 262 26.38 -5.22 -6.55
C TYR A 262 25.52 -5.56 -7.76
N ASP A 263 24.93 -4.57 -8.42
CA ASP A 263 24.04 -4.77 -9.57
C ASP A 263 22.97 -5.83 -9.27
N VAL A 264 22.19 -5.60 -8.22
CA VAL A 264 21.08 -6.45 -7.76
C VAL A 264 19.87 -5.57 -7.37
N ASP A 265 18.67 -6.08 -7.55
CA ASP A 265 17.47 -5.39 -7.03
C ASP A 265 17.13 -5.89 -5.64
N VAL A 266 17.40 -5.06 -4.62
CA VAL A 266 17.08 -5.33 -3.23
C VAL A 266 16.17 -4.26 -2.60
N LEU A 267 15.66 -3.31 -3.38
CA LEU A 267 14.87 -2.18 -2.88
C LEU A 267 13.64 -2.63 -2.07
N ASN A 268 13.01 -3.72 -2.49
CA ASN A 268 11.81 -4.26 -1.83
C ASN A 268 12.06 -5.61 -1.13
N SER A 269 13.30 -5.87 -0.74
CA SER A 269 13.68 -7.10 -0.08
C SER A 269 13.82 -6.91 1.43
N SER A 270 13.38 -7.89 2.24
CA SER A 270 13.72 -7.93 3.66
C SER A 270 15.24 -8.07 3.84
N ARG A 271 15.76 -7.79 5.02
CA ARG A 271 17.21 -7.93 5.31
C ARG A 271 17.72 -9.34 5.02
N SER A 272 16.98 -10.38 5.45
CA SER A 272 17.31 -11.77 5.16
C SER A 272 17.30 -12.05 3.67
N LYS A 273 16.28 -11.60 2.94
CA LYS A 273 16.21 -11.78 1.50
C LYS A 273 17.31 -11.04 0.75
N THR A 274 17.72 -9.86 1.24
CA THR A 274 18.87 -9.11 0.70
C THR A 274 20.16 -9.93 0.86
N ALA A 275 20.37 -10.52 2.04
CA ALA A 275 21.51 -11.40 2.27
C ALA A 275 21.50 -12.62 1.34
N ASP A 276 20.35 -13.26 1.15
CA ASP A 276 20.19 -14.38 0.22
C ASP A 276 20.55 -13.99 -1.22
N ILE A 277 20.04 -12.85 -1.71
CA ILE A 277 20.31 -12.36 -3.07
C ILE A 277 21.82 -12.11 -3.27
N LEU A 278 22.46 -11.47 -2.29
CA LEU A 278 23.91 -11.22 -2.33
C LEU A 278 24.69 -12.54 -2.28
N PHE A 279 24.32 -13.44 -1.38
CA PHE A 279 24.95 -14.76 -1.28
C PHE A 279 24.82 -15.52 -2.59
N GLU A 280 23.64 -15.59 -3.18
CA GLU A 280 23.40 -16.23 -4.47
C GLU A 280 24.32 -15.68 -5.57
N LYS A 281 24.40 -14.34 -5.65
CA LYS A 281 25.24 -13.68 -6.66
C LYS A 281 26.72 -14.00 -6.47
N PHE A 282 27.21 -13.90 -5.24
CA PHE A 282 28.63 -14.16 -4.95
C PHE A 282 28.98 -15.64 -5.11
N TYR A 283 28.12 -16.53 -4.57
CA TYR A 283 28.36 -17.97 -4.68
C TYR A 283 28.40 -18.43 -6.15
N SER A 284 27.41 -17.99 -6.95
CA SER A 284 27.40 -18.30 -8.39
C SER A 284 28.66 -17.77 -9.10
N LYS A 285 29.10 -16.56 -8.73
CA LYS A 285 30.35 -15.98 -9.30
C LYS A 285 31.61 -16.79 -8.93
N PHE A 286 31.71 -17.25 -7.68
CA PHE A 286 32.89 -17.99 -7.21
C PHE A 286 32.88 -19.46 -7.64
N SER A 287 31.73 -20.11 -7.62
CA SER A 287 31.62 -21.53 -7.96
C SER A 287 31.50 -21.79 -9.46
N GLY A 288 31.13 -20.78 -10.24
CA GLY A 288 30.78 -20.94 -11.65
C GLY A 288 29.44 -21.67 -11.88
N LEU A 289 28.70 -21.99 -10.81
CA LEU A 289 27.43 -22.71 -10.87
C LEU A 289 26.23 -21.74 -10.88
N ALA A 290 25.23 -22.04 -11.70
CA ALA A 290 23.96 -21.32 -11.65
C ALA A 290 23.20 -21.64 -10.34
N PRO A 291 22.34 -20.72 -9.82
CA PRO A 291 21.60 -20.93 -8.59
C PRO A 291 20.81 -22.26 -8.56
N GLU A 292 20.26 -22.69 -9.68
CA GLU A 292 19.52 -23.93 -9.83
C GLU A 292 20.36 -25.19 -9.58
N GLN A 293 21.67 -25.11 -9.78
CA GLN A 293 22.60 -26.23 -9.66
C GLN A 293 23.00 -26.51 -8.21
N TRP A 294 23.01 -25.50 -7.35
CA TRP A 294 23.42 -25.65 -5.96
C TRP A 294 22.29 -25.43 -4.93
N LYS A 295 21.23 -24.74 -5.32
CA LYS A 295 19.99 -24.72 -4.52
C LYS A 295 19.36 -26.10 -4.64
N GLY A 296 19.48 -26.93 -3.63
CA GLY A 296 18.77 -28.19 -3.57
C GLY A 296 17.29 -28.01 -3.92
N LYS A 297 16.68 -28.99 -4.59
CA LYS A 297 15.21 -29.03 -4.76
C LYS A 297 14.59 -28.74 -3.40
N LYS A 298 13.67 -27.77 -3.32
CA LYS A 298 12.88 -27.57 -2.10
C LYS A 298 12.30 -28.93 -1.71
N THR A 299 12.89 -29.56 -0.73
CA THR A 299 12.27 -30.71 -0.08
C THR A 299 10.96 -30.18 0.47
N GLU A 300 9.84 -30.74 0.03
CA GLU A 300 8.56 -30.53 0.68
C GLU A 300 8.80 -30.79 2.17
N ARG A 301 8.61 -29.79 3.00
CA ARG A 301 8.60 -29.99 4.43
C ARG A 301 7.37 -30.84 4.68
N THR A 302 7.55 -32.13 4.79
CA THR A 302 6.57 -33.01 5.38
C THR A 302 6.25 -32.43 6.75
N ALA A 303 5.00 -32.03 6.91
CA ALA A 303 4.48 -31.63 8.22
C ALA A 303 4.66 -32.83 9.17
N MET A 304 5.57 -32.67 10.14
CA MET A 304 5.55 -33.48 11.35
C MET A 304 4.69 -32.76 12.38
#